data_2074bfb233bd8f7f195ca878e142e5da
#
_entry.id   2074bfb233bd8f7f195ca878e142e5da
#
_cell.length_a   1.000
_cell.length_b   1.000
_cell.length_c   1.000
_cell.angle_alpha   90.00
_cell.angle_beta   90.00
_cell.angle_gamma   90.00
#
_symmetry.space_group_name_H-M   'P 1'
#
loop_
_entity.id
_entity.type
_entity.pdbx_description
1 polymer ?
#
loop_
_entity_poly.entity_id
_entity_poly.type
_entity_poly.pdbx_seq_one_letter_code
_entity_poly.pdbx_strand_id
1 'polypeptide(L)'
;IHPNIDTPIADGIANTLDYLAHHWQDQPSLEHLAARAGWSLSHFQRAFTEHVGVSPKRVLQFLTIAHARDRLQDGASLLDTALDSGLSGPGRLHNLFVAIEAMTPGEYKTHGAALTITYGCAQSLFGPVLLGVTPRGICWLAFAKPDVSEAAEAEFHIEWALSQRIRDDRAVQPILDHALDHWRGHGTTSGLG
;
A
#
# COMPACT_ATOMS: atom_id res chain seq x y z
N ILE A 1 -33.51 13.65 1.14
CA ILE A 1 -33.61 12.40 0.36
C ILE A 1 -32.98 12.69 -1.00
N HIS A 2 -31.68 12.42 -1.14
CA HIS A 2 -31.03 12.49 -2.46
C HIS A 2 -31.38 11.21 -3.23
N PRO A 3 -31.79 11.31 -4.50
CA PRO A 3 -32.02 10.12 -5.31
C PRO A 3 -30.70 9.40 -5.53
N ASN A 4 -30.73 8.11 -5.29
CA ASN A 4 -29.63 7.14 -5.39
C ASN A 4 -29.21 6.96 -6.87
N ILE A 5 -28.45 7.90 -7.42
CA ILE A 5 -27.99 7.89 -8.83
C ILE A 5 -26.73 7.01 -9.00
N ASP A 6 -26.06 6.66 -7.88
CA ASP A 6 -24.75 5.97 -7.91
C ASP A 6 -24.80 4.45 -7.68
N THR A 7 -25.99 3.86 -7.47
CA THR A 7 -26.11 2.43 -7.17
C THR A 7 -25.47 1.52 -8.23
N PRO A 8 -25.65 1.70 -9.54
CA PRO A 8 -25.05 0.82 -10.54
C PRO A 8 -23.51 0.94 -10.61
N ILE A 9 -22.98 2.14 -10.35
CA ILE A 9 -21.53 2.37 -10.32
C ILE A 9 -20.94 1.75 -9.06
N ALA A 10 -21.53 2.02 -7.90
CA ALA A 10 -21.11 1.46 -6.62
C ALA A 10 -21.15 -0.08 -6.65
N ASP A 11 -22.19 -0.68 -7.21
CA ASP A 11 -22.30 -2.13 -7.37
C ASP A 11 -21.22 -2.69 -8.29
N GLY A 12 -20.94 -2.02 -9.42
CA GLY A 12 -19.87 -2.40 -10.35
C GLY A 12 -18.47 -2.35 -9.69
N ILE A 13 -18.22 -1.33 -8.87
CA ILE A 13 -16.98 -1.20 -8.09
C ILE A 13 -16.89 -2.29 -7.02
N ALA A 14 -17.96 -2.52 -6.24
CA ALA A 14 -18.00 -3.57 -5.22
C ALA A 14 -17.74 -4.96 -5.82
N ASN A 15 -18.38 -5.29 -6.94
CA ASN A 15 -18.17 -6.54 -7.67
C ASN A 15 -16.73 -6.68 -8.20
N THR A 16 -16.10 -5.56 -8.57
CA THR A 16 -14.69 -5.56 -8.99
C THR A 16 -13.75 -5.80 -7.82
N LEU A 17 -13.99 -5.19 -6.68
CA LEU A 17 -13.20 -5.41 -5.45
C LEU A 17 -13.33 -6.85 -4.97
N ASP A 18 -14.56 -7.40 -4.97
CA ASP A 18 -14.79 -8.81 -4.63
C ASP A 18 -14.06 -9.75 -5.59
N TYR A 19 -14.14 -9.48 -6.90
CA TYR A 19 -13.39 -10.24 -7.88
C TYR A 19 -11.88 -10.18 -7.64
N LEU A 20 -11.32 -8.99 -7.40
CA LEU A 20 -9.89 -8.85 -7.09
C LEU A 20 -9.49 -9.60 -5.83
N ALA A 21 -10.32 -9.58 -4.79
CA ALA A 21 -10.06 -10.30 -3.54
C ALA A 21 -9.89 -11.81 -3.75
N HIS A 22 -10.59 -12.40 -4.73
CA HIS A 22 -10.56 -13.84 -5.01
C HIS A 22 -9.65 -14.25 -6.18
N HIS A 23 -9.28 -13.29 -7.06
CA HIS A 23 -8.56 -13.56 -8.32
C HIS A 23 -7.29 -12.72 -8.49
N TRP A 24 -6.76 -12.11 -7.42
CA TRP A 24 -5.55 -11.28 -7.50
C TRP A 24 -4.32 -12.06 -8.01
N GLN A 25 -4.23 -13.37 -7.74
CA GLN A 25 -3.13 -14.23 -8.21
C GLN A 25 -3.08 -14.38 -9.73
N ASP A 26 -4.24 -14.28 -10.40
CA ASP A 26 -4.33 -14.32 -11.86
C ASP A 26 -3.77 -13.05 -12.51
N GLN A 27 -3.43 -12.04 -11.69
CA GLN A 27 -2.91 -10.72 -12.13
C GLN A 27 -3.77 -10.09 -13.23
N PRO A 28 -5.11 -9.94 -13.02
CA PRO A 28 -6.02 -9.50 -14.07
C PRO A 28 -5.64 -8.13 -14.61
N SER A 29 -5.70 -7.98 -15.94
CA SER A 29 -5.40 -6.72 -16.60
C SER A 29 -6.52 -5.69 -16.37
N LEU A 30 -6.19 -4.42 -16.55
CA LEU A 30 -7.16 -3.33 -16.41
C LEU A 30 -8.29 -3.46 -17.45
N GLU A 31 -7.96 -3.91 -18.67
CA GLU A 31 -8.91 -4.18 -19.75
C GLU A 31 -9.89 -5.30 -19.36
N HIS A 32 -9.38 -6.36 -18.71
CA HIS A 32 -10.21 -7.47 -18.25
C HIS A 32 -11.22 -6.98 -17.18
N LEU A 33 -10.75 -6.19 -16.22
CA LEU A 33 -11.60 -5.64 -15.16
C LEU A 33 -12.66 -4.68 -15.73
N ALA A 34 -12.29 -3.82 -16.66
CA ALA A 34 -13.22 -2.90 -17.33
C ALA A 34 -14.29 -3.66 -18.13
N ALA A 35 -13.89 -4.70 -18.88
CA ALA A 35 -14.82 -5.54 -19.64
C ALA A 35 -15.81 -6.27 -18.73
N ARG A 36 -15.36 -6.78 -17.56
CA ARG A 36 -16.23 -7.40 -16.55
C ARG A 36 -17.28 -6.43 -16.01
N ALA A 37 -16.88 -5.19 -15.79
CA ALA A 37 -17.80 -4.14 -15.33
C ALA A 37 -18.75 -3.65 -16.44
N GLY A 38 -18.53 -4.03 -17.71
CA GLY A 38 -19.30 -3.55 -18.86
C GLY A 38 -18.99 -2.08 -19.21
N TRP A 39 -17.81 -1.58 -18.87
CA TRP A 39 -17.43 -0.18 -19.04
C TRP A 39 -16.25 -0.02 -19.98
N SER A 40 -16.12 1.18 -20.58
CA SER A 40 -14.89 1.53 -21.28
C SER A 40 -13.73 1.65 -20.28
N LEU A 41 -12.51 1.39 -20.74
CA LEU A 41 -11.30 1.42 -19.92
C LEU A 41 -11.15 2.75 -19.14
N SER A 42 -11.33 3.87 -19.83
CA SER A 42 -11.18 5.19 -19.25
C SER A 42 -12.29 5.52 -18.22
N HIS A 43 -13.54 5.10 -18.51
CA HIS A 43 -14.64 5.27 -17.54
C HIS A 43 -14.40 4.42 -16.30
N PHE A 44 -14.05 3.14 -16.47
CA PHE A 44 -13.75 2.22 -15.38
C PHE A 44 -12.65 2.77 -14.46
N GLN A 45 -11.52 3.17 -15.05
CA GLN A 45 -10.38 3.67 -14.28
C GLN A 45 -10.72 4.91 -13.46
N ARG A 46 -11.46 5.86 -14.06
CA ARG A 46 -11.90 7.09 -13.37
C ARG A 46 -12.90 6.77 -12.27
N ALA A 47 -13.99 6.06 -12.59
CA ALA A 47 -15.03 5.72 -11.62
C ALA A 47 -14.48 4.92 -10.44
N PHE A 48 -13.62 3.93 -10.71
CA PHE A 48 -12.97 3.14 -9.65
C PHE A 48 -12.11 4.02 -8.75
N THR A 49 -11.27 4.89 -9.31
CA THR A 49 -10.37 5.75 -8.53
C THR A 49 -11.15 6.79 -7.71
N GLU A 50 -12.22 7.35 -8.26
CA GLU A 50 -13.10 8.29 -7.55
C GLU A 50 -13.80 7.64 -6.34
N HIS A 51 -14.23 6.38 -6.47
CA HIS A 51 -14.96 5.68 -5.38
C HIS A 51 -14.04 5.01 -4.35
N VAL A 52 -12.90 4.45 -4.80
CA VAL A 52 -11.99 3.69 -3.94
C VAL A 52 -10.84 4.55 -3.39
N GLY A 53 -10.56 5.69 -4.03
CA GLY A 53 -9.45 6.58 -3.68
C GLY A 53 -8.10 6.15 -4.26
N VAL A 54 -8.01 4.95 -4.83
CA VAL A 54 -6.79 4.41 -5.49
C VAL A 54 -7.15 3.67 -6.77
N SER A 55 -6.19 3.53 -7.69
CA SER A 55 -6.42 2.82 -8.95
C SER A 55 -6.61 1.31 -8.75
N PRO A 56 -7.31 0.59 -9.67
CA PRO A 56 -7.46 -0.86 -9.64
C PRO A 56 -6.11 -1.60 -9.57
N LYS A 57 -5.13 -1.10 -10.34
CA LYS A 57 -3.76 -1.63 -10.32
C LYS A 57 -3.13 -1.52 -8.93
N ARG A 58 -3.38 -0.43 -8.21
CA ARG A 58 -2.83 -0.23 -6.86
C ARG A 58 -3.46 -1.19 -5.87
N VAL A 59 -4.78 -1.43 -5.95
CA VAL A 59 -5.45 -2.45 -5.14
C VAL A 59 -4.83 -3.82 -5.39
N LEU A 60 -4.66 -4.22 -6.65
CA LEU A 60 -4.02 -5.49 -7.01
C LEU A 60 -2.60 -5.60 -6.43
N GLN A 61 -1.81 -4.53 -6.51
CA GLN A 61 -0.47 -4.49 -5.93
C GLN A 61 -0.48 -4.69 -4.41
N PHE A 62 -1.43 -4.07 -3.69
CA PHE A 62 -1.57 -4.26 -2.24
C PHE A 62 -1.93 -5.69 -1.87
N LEU A 63 -2.86 -6.31 -2.60
CA LEU A 63 -3.21 -7.72 -2.37
C LEU A 63 -2.01 -8.65 -2.62
N THR A 64 -1.28 -8.39 -3.70
CA THR A 64 -0.08 -9.16 -4.07
C THR A 64 1.01 -9.02 -2.99
N ILE A 65 1.28 -7.80 -2.51
CA ILE A 65 2.27 -7.56 -1.46
C ILE A 65 1.86 -8.18 -0.13
N ALA A 66 0.60 -8.08 0.26
CA ALA A 66 0.12 -8.67 1.51
C ALA A 66 0.42 -10.17 1.56
N HIS A 67 0.05 -10.90 0.50
CA HIS A 67 0.37 -12.33 0.40
C HIS A 67 1.88 -12.61 0.36
N ALA A 68 2.64 -11.82 -0.40
CA ALA A 68 4.08 -12.00 -0.50
C ALA A 68 4.79 -11.77 0.85
N ARG A 69 4.32 -10.83 1.67
CA ARG A 69 4.81 -10.63 3.04
C ARG A 69 4.63 -11.86 3.89
N ASP A 70 3.41 -12.44 3.93
CA ASP A 70 3.12 -13.65 4.68
C ASP A 70 4.02 -14.81 4.25
N ARG A 71 4.17 -15.03 2.93
CA ARG A 71 5.05 -16.07 2.39
C ARG A 71 6.53 -15.90 2.79
N LEU A 72 7.03 -14.66 2.78
CA LEU A 72 8.41 -14.38 3.18
C LEU A 72 8.61 -14.57 4.68
N GLN A 73 7.64 -14.19 5.51
CA GLN A 73 7.67 -14.41 6.96
C GLN A 73 7.64 -15.92 7.29
N ASP A 74 6.88 -16.71 6.52
CA ASP A 74 6.86 -18.18 6.60
C ASP A 74 8.16 -18.84 6.08
N GLY A 75 9.13 -18.06 5.63
CA GLY A 75 10.43 -18.55 5.21
C GLY A 75 10.53 -18.97 3.74
N ALA A 76 9.49 -18.79 2.93
CA ALA A 76 9.49 -19.15 1.51
C ALA A 76 10.66 -18.49 0.75
N SER A 77 11.14 -19.12 -0.33
CA SER A 77 12.15 -18.51 -1.20
C SER A 77 11.58 -17.33 -1.99
N LEU A 78 12.45 -16.42 -2.47
CA LEU A 78 12.00 -15.30 -3.31
C LEU A 78 11.35 -15.77 -4.61
N LEU A 79 11.80 -16.90 -5.15
CA LEU A 79 11.24 -17.47 -6.38
C LEU A 79 9.84 -18.03 -6.11
N ASP A 80 9.69 -18.87 -5.08
CA ASP A 80 8.39 -19.45 -4.72
C ASP A 80 7.40 -18.35 -4.33
N THR A 81 7.83 -17.37 -3.53
CA THR A 81 7.00 -16.20 -3.18
C THR A 81 6.51 -15.45 -4.43
N ALA A 82 7.39 -15.22 -5.42
CA ALA A 82 7.00 -14.54 -6.64
C ALA A 82 5.95 -15.35 -7.43
N LEU A 83 6.18 -16.64 -7.61
CA LEU A 83 5.28 -17.53 -8.36
C LEU A 83 3.94 -17.69 -7.65
N ASP A 84 3.94 -17.94 -6.33
CA ASP A 84 2.74 -18.06 -5.51
C ASP A 84 1.92 -16.75 -5.48
N SER A 85 2.58 -15.61 -5.71
CA SER A 85 1.94 -14.30 -5.81
C SER A 85 1.48 -13.95 -7.24
N GLY A 86 1.49 -14.88 -8.18
CA GLY A 86 1.09 -14.67 -9.58
C GLY A 86 2.07 -13.81 -10.39
N LEU A 87 3.29 -13.60 -9.88
CA LEU A 87 4.31 -12.80 -10.56
C LEU A 87 5.20 -13.68 -11.44
N SER A 88 5.71 -13.13 -12.53
CA SER A 88 6.54 -13.88 -13.50
C SER A 88 7.95 -14.22 -12.98
N GLY A 89 8.32 -13.78 -11.77
CA GLY A 89 9.59 -14.11 -11.15
C GLY A 89 10.10 -13.07 -10.14
N PRO A 90 11.25 -13.34 -9.51
CA PRO A 90 11.82 -12.54 -8.41
C PRO A 90 12.06 -11.06 -8.75
N GLY A 91 12.40 -10.74 -9.99
CA GLY A 91 12.59 -9.34 -10.41
C GLY A 91 11.32 -8.50 -10.31
N ARG A 92 10.15 -9.09 -10.62
CA ARG A 92 8.85 -8.41 -10.46
C ARG A 92 8.51 -8.24 -8.98
N LEU A 93 8.77 -9.25 -8.16
CA LEU A 93 8.62 -9.18 -6.71
C LEU A 93 9.49 -8.08 -6.12
N HIS A 94 10.78 -8.03 -6.52
CA HIS A 94 11.71 -6.99 -6.08
C HIS A 94 11.18 -5.58 -6.38
N ASN A 95 10.79 -5.33 -7.63
CA ASN A 95 10.28 -4.01 -8.04
C ASN A 95 9.01 -3.62 -7.26
N LEU A 96 8.14 -4.58 -6.99
CA LEU A 96 6.91 -4.35 -6.25
C LEU A 96 7.20 -4.01 -4.79
N PHE A 97 8.10 -4.74 -4.12
CA PHE A 97 8.53 -4.45 -2.75
C PHE A 97 9.18 -3.08 -2.63
N VAL A 98 10.13 -2.75 -3.51
CA VAL A 98 10.78 -1.44 -3.49
C VAL A 98 9.77 -0.30 -3.66
N ALA A 99 8.76 -0.48 -4.53
CA ALA A 99 7.76 0.55 -4.81
C ALA A 99 6.70 0.73 -3.70
N ILE A 100 6.45 -0.31 -2.89
CA ILE A 100 5.36 -0.30 -1.89
C ILE A 100 5.90 -0.29 -0.46
N GLU A 101 6.93 -1.11 -0.18
CA GLU A 101 7.50 -1.29 1.15
C GLU A 101 8.78 -0.46 1.36
N ALA A 102 9.24 0.26 0.34
CA ALA A 102 10.49 1.01 0.36
C ALA A 102 11.73 0.18 0.79
N MET A 103 11.69 -1.12 0.53
CA MET A 103 12.78 -2.07 0.78
C MET A 103 12.73 -3.24 -0.21
N THR A 104 13.76 -4.06 -0.22
CA THR A 104 13.77 -5.28 -1.04
C THR A 104 13.07 -6.44 -0.32
N PRO A 105 12.59 -7.47 -1.04
CA PRO A 105 12.03 -8.66 -0.40
C PRO A 105 13.02 -9.39 0.53
N GLY A 106 14.31 -9.34 0.22
CA GLY A 106 15.35 -9.91 1.07
C GLY A 106 15.53 -9.17 2.39
N GLU A 107 15.54 -7.83 2.34
CA GLU A 107 15.58 -6.97 3.53
C GLU A 107 14.33 -7.20 4.40
N TYR A 108 13.14 -7.31 3.77
CA TYR A 108 11.89 -7.63 4.46
C TYR A 108 11.98 -8.99 5.17
N LYS A 109 12.35 -10.05 4.43
CA LYS A 109 12.48 -11.43 4.95
C LYS A 109 13.42 -11.54 6.14
N THR A 110 14.42 -10.65 6.22
CA THR A 110 15.41 -10.61 7.31
C THR A 110 15.10 -9.55 8.36
N HIS A 111 13.83 -9.14 8.52
CA HIS A 111 13.40 -8.14 9.52
C HIS A 111 14.25 -6.87 9.51
N GLY A 112 14.61 -6.40 8.31
CA GLY A 112 15.39 -5.19 8.10
C GLY A 112 16.90 -5.34 8.35
N ALA A 113 17.45 -6.56 8.39
CA ALA A 113 18.90 -6.74 8.51
C ALA A 113 19.63 -5.91 7.43
N ALA A 114 20.68 -5.21 7.84
CA ALA A 114 21.46 -4.25 7.03
C ALA A 114 20.69 -2.96 6.61
N LEU A 115 19.45 -2.75 7.05
CA LEU A 115 18.75 -1.48 6.88
C LEU A 115 19.00 -0.54 8.05
N THR A 116 19.11 0.74 7.75
CA THR A 116 18.90 1.81 8.72
C THR A 116 17.51 2.39 8.51
N ILE A 117 16.67 2.34 9.54
CA ILE A 117 15.33 2.90 9.54
C ILE A 117 15.30 4.08 10.50
N THR A 118 15.06 5.28 9.98
CA THR A 118 14.75 6.45 10.79
C THR A 118 13.28 6.41 11.14
N TYR A 119 12.92 6.53 12.42
CA TYR A 119 11.53 6.50 12.84
C TYR A 119 11.20 7.59 13.84
N GLY A 120 9.94 7.93 13.96
CA GLY A 120 9.50 8.95 14.92
C GLY A 120 8.02 9.26 14.82
N CYS A 121 7.53 10.08 15.74
CA CYS A 121 6.17 10.58 15.74
C CYS A 121 6.05 11.81 14.85
N ALA A 122 5.05 11.81 13.98
CA ALA A 122 4.72 12.94 13.11
C ALA A 122 3.23 13.29 13.25
N GLN A 123 2.87 14.54 12.95
CA GLN A 123 1.48 15.00 13.00
C GLN A 123 0.85 14.93 11.61
N SER A 124 -0.27 14.22 11.48
CA SER A 124 -1.08 14.19 10.27
C SER A 124 -2.42 14.89 10.49
N LEU A 125 -3.17 15.07 9.40
CA LEU A 125 -4.57 15.56 9.47
C LEU A 125 -5.51 14.61 10.23
N PHE A 126 -5.12 13.34 10.33
CA PHE A 126 -5.90 12.30 10.99
C PHE A 126 -5.41 12.02 12.41
N GLY A 127 -4.51 12.85 12.92
CA GLY A 127 -3.88 12.70 14.22
C GLY A 127 -2.42 12.26 14.15
N PRO A 128 -1.80 11.99 15.30
CA PRO A 128 -0.41 11.56 15.35
C PRO A 128 -0.21 10.19 14.72
N VAL A 129 0.92 10.04 14.03
CA VAL A 129 1.34 8.77 13.43
C VAL A 129 2.77 8.45 13.83
N LEU A 130 3.06 7.16 14.02
CA LEU A 130 4.43 6.66 14.05
C LEU A 130 4.85 6.34 12.62
N LEU A 131 5.94 6.93 12.17
CA LEU A 131 6.47 6.78 10.82
C LEU A 131 7.85 6.14 10.87
N GLY A 132 8.09 5.14 10.02
CA GLY A 132 9.39 4.54 9.76
C GLY A 132 9.79 4.77 8.30
N VAL A 133 11.04 5.19 8.09
CA VAL A 133 11.55 5.62 6.78
C VAL A 133 12.89 4.97 6.47
N THR A 134 13.03 4.39 5.29
CA THR A 134 14.31 3.99 4.69
C THR A 134 14.80 5.06 3.73
N PRO A 135 16.04 4.98 3.19
CA PRO A 135 16.48 5.86 2.11
C PRO A 135 15.61 5.80 0.84
N ARG A 136 14.74 4.78 0.70
CA ARG A 136 13.85 4.57 -0.45
C ARG A 136 12.45 5.14 -0.24
N GLY A 137 12.06 5.42 1.00
CA GLY A 137 10.73 5.96 1.33
C GLY A 137 10.16 5.44 2.64
N ILE A 138 8.86 5.62 2.82
CA ILE A 138 8.11 5.19 3.99
C ILE A 138 7.98 3.66 3.96
N CYS A 139 8.46 2.99 5.01
CA CYS A 139 8.36 1.54 5.18
C CYS A 139 7.43 1.13 6.34
N TRP A 140 7.01 2.08 7.16
CA TRP A 140 6.11 1.85 8.27
C TRP A 140 5.25 3.09 8.53
N LEU A 141 3.96 2.88 8.77
CA LEU A 141 3.05 3.92 9.23
C LEU A 141 1.98 3.29 10.13
N ALA A 142 1.87 3.78 11.35
CA ALA A 142 0.81 3.40 12.27
C ALA A 142 0.19 4.66 12.90
N PHE A 143 -1.14 4.69 13.06
CA PHE A 143 -1.80 5.76 13.79
C PHE A 143 -1.53 5.61 15.30
N ALA A 144 -0.88 6.61 15.86
CA ALA A 144 -0.54 6.66 17.29
C ALA A 144 -1.64 7.39 18.04
N LYS A 145 -2.61 6.68 18.61
CA LYS A 145 -3.50 7.27 19.62
C LYS A 145 -2.70 7.48 20.92
N PRO A 146 -3.07 8.45 21.78
CA PRO A 146 -2.31 8.75 22.99
C PRO A 146 -2.08 7.54 23.92
N ASP A 147 -3.01 6.59 23.90
CA ASP A 147 -3.01 5.35 24.68
C ASP A 147 -2.43 4.13 23.91
N VAL A 148 -2.10 4.27 22.62
CA VAL A 148 -1.64 3.19 21.73
C VAL A 148 -0.25 3.46 21.13
N SER A 149 0.35 4.62 21.44
CA SER A 149 1.67 5.01 20.92
C SER A 149 2.76 3.99 21.27
N GLU A 150 2.75 3.46 22.51
CA GLU A 150 3.70 2.45 22.96
C GLU A 150 3.50 1.11 22.24
N ALA A 151 2.24 0.72 21.96
CA ALA A 151 1.94 -0.51 21.24
C ALA A 151 2.41 -0.44 19.78
N ALA A 152 2.18 0.68 19.09
CA ALA A 152 2.64 0.89 17.72
C ALA A 152 4.18 0.89 17.63
N GLU A 153 4.86 1.49 18.62
CA GLU A 153 6.32 1.46 18.69
C GLU A 153 6.85 0.06 19.01
N ALA A 154 6.18 -0.70 19.86
CA ALA A 154 6.53 -2.08 20.15
C ALA A 154 6.37 -2.98 18.91
N GLU A 155 5.26 -2.85 18.18
CA GLU A 155 5.04 -3.56 16.92
C GLU A 155 6.13 -3.23 15.88
N PHE A 156 6.46 -1.94 15.72
CA PHE A 156 7.56 -1.49 14.87
C PHE A 156 8.88 -2.15 15.24
N HIS A 157 9.19 -2.24 16.54
CA HIS A 157 10.43 -2.84 17.02
C HIS A 157 10.49 -4.35 16.83
N ILE A 158 9.34 -5.03 16.87
CA ILE A 158 9.24 -6.47 16.59
C ILE A 158 9.42 -6.73 15.10
N GLU A 159 8.70 -5.97 14.25
CA GLU A 159 8.75 -6.14 12.79
C GLU A 159 10.17 -5.94 12.26
N TRP A 160 10.87 -4.90 12.74
CA TRP A 160 12.20 -4.51 12.27
C TRP A 160 13.30 -4.84 13.25
N ALA A 161 13.21 -6.01 13.89
CA ALA A 161 14.08 -6.39 15.01
C ALA A 161 15.57 -6.39 14.68
N LEU A 162 15.95 -6.69 13.42
CA LEU A 162 17.34 -6.78 12.98
C LEU A 162 17.85 -5.51 12.26
N SER A 163 17.02 -4.48 12.14
CA SER A 163 17.44 -3.19 11.55
C SER A 163 18.19 -2.31 12.55
N GLN A 164 18.99 -1.38 12.03
CA GLN A 164 19.46 -0.24 12.81
C GLN A 164 18.33 0.80 12.86
N ARG A 165 17.80 1.07 14.06
CA ARG A 165 16.67 1.99 14.26
C ARG A 165 17.17 3.28 14.90
N ILE A 166 16.89 4.42 14.26
CA ILE A 166 17.26 5.75 14.72
C ILE A 166 15.98 6.54 14.95
N ARG A 167 15.73 6.94 16.20
CA ARG A 167 14.58 7.80 16.49
C ARG A 167 14.90 9.25 16.20
N ASP A 168 14.12 9.86 15.31
CA ASP A 168 14.21 11.28 14.97
C ASP A 168 12.85 11.81 14.51
N ASP A 169 12.07 12.34 15.46
CA ASP A 169 10.74 12.89 15.20
C ASP A 169 10.79 14.09 14.24
N ARG A 170 11.92 14.84 14.21
CA ARG A 170 12.08 15.99 13.31
C ARG A 170 12.36 15.59 11.88
N ALA A 171 13.08 14.50 11.68
CA ALA A 171 13.43 14.02 10.35
C ALA A 171 12.24 13.42 9.61
N VAL A 172 11.27 12.81 10.32
CA VAL A 172 10.13 12.13 9.69
C VAL A 172 8.99 13.07 9.32
N GLN A 173 8.80 14.21 10.01
CA GLN A 173 7.71 15.15 9.72
C GLN A 173 7.71 15.68 8.28
N PRO A 174 8.83 16.20 7.72
CA PRO A 174 8.85 16.69 6.34
C PRO A 174 8.53 15.60 5.29
N ILE A 175 8.87 14.34 5.60
CA ILE A 175 8.60 13.21 4.71
C ILE A 175 7.11 12.90 4.69
N LEU A 176 6.45 12.94 5.84
CA LEU A 176 4.99 12.79 5.92
C LEU A 176 4.29 13.94 5.20
N ASP A 177 4.72 15.18 5.41
CA ASP A 177 4.12 16.36 4.78
C ASP A 177 4.21 16.26 3.25
N HIS A 178 5.38 15.88 2.73
CA HIS A 178 5.56 15.66 1.29
C HIS A 178 4.65 14.56 0.72
N ALA A 179 4.50 13.44 1.45
CA ALA A 179 3.62 12.34 1.05
C ALA A 179 2.14 12.78 1.04
N LEU A 180 1.70 13.56 2.02
CA LEU A 180 0.35 14.09 2.12
C LEU A 180 0.05 15.14 1.04
N ASP A 181 1.00 16.02 0.72
CA ASP A 181 0.85 17.01 -0.35
C ASP A 181 0.74 16.35 -1.72
N HIS A 182 1.53 15.31 -1.96
CA HIS A 182 1.42 14.52 -3.19
C HIS A 182 0.06 13.82 -3.31
N TRP A 183 -0.46 13.29 -2.21
CA TRP A 183 -1.80 12.68 -2.16
C TRP A 183 -2.91 13.71 -2.44
N ARG A 184 -2.84 14.90 -1.83
CA ARG A 184 -3.79 16.01 -2.08
C ARG A 184 -3.76 16.48 -3.54
N GLY A 185 -2.56 16.62 -4.14
CA GLY A 185 -2.39 17.05 -5.53
C GLY A 185 -3.04 16.11 -6.55
N HIS A 186 -3.20 14.84 -6.24
CA HIS A 186 -3.87 13.84 -7.08
C HIS A 186 -5.39 13.76 -6.81
N GLY A 187 -5.87 14.28 -5.67
CA GLY A 187 -7.29 14.33 -5.31
C GLY A 187 -8.06 15.57 -5.78
N THR A 188 -7.38 16.62 -6.26
CA THR A 188 -7.98 17.92 -6.57
C THR A 188 -8.26 18.18 -8.06
N THR A 189 -8.24 17.18 -8.93
CA THR A 189 -8.62 17.36 -10.34
C THR A 189 -10.06 16.98 -10.67
N SER A 190 -10.99 17.07 -9.72
CA SER A 190 -12.42 16.90 -10.00
C SER A 190 -13.23 17.87 -9.15
N GLY A 191 -13.41 19.08 -9.66
CA GLY A 191 -14.44 19.98 -9.14
C GLY A 191 -14.08 21.44 -9.20
N LEU A 192 -14.30 22.03 -10.37
CA LEU A 192 -14.87 23.35 -10.60
C LEU A 192 -14.66 23.73 -12.08
N GLY A 193 -15.69 23.53 -12.87
CA GLY A 193 -15.83 23.99 -14.23
C GLY A 193 -17.22 23.69 -14.72
#